data_732476c38d0c6470672e40dd1ee6b50c
#
_entry.id   732476c38d0c6470672e40dd1ee6b50c
#
_cell.length_a   1.000
_cell.length_b   1.000
_cell.length_c   1.000
_cell.angle_alpha   90.00
_cell.angle_beta   90.00
_cell.angle_gamma   90.00
#
_symmetry.space_group_name_H-M   'P 1'
#
loop_
_entity.id
_entity.type
_entity.pdbx_description
1 polymer ?
#
loop_
_entity_poly.entity_id
_entity_poly.type
_entity_poly.pdbx_seq_one_letter_code
_entity_poly.pdbx_strand_id
1 'polypeptide(L)'
;KIISPCGFHCIKVNHLGVWFSEQEILKDVNLHMHCGSLNAIIGKNGAGKSTLIRAMLGDIPHTGDIEFRDTKDGRMQNLKIGYVPQSINIEKNTPVSVYDLLASYESRYPVFLPKNRKLYEKIKAHLRIFEAEELIDKQVCNLSGGQLQRVLLALAVMDEPNLLLLDEPVSGIDQNGMELFFKTMDYLKKHYDLAIILISHDL
;
A
#
# COMPACT_ATOMS: atom_id res chain seq x y z
N LYS A 1 15.21 -20.33 -0.07
CA LYS A 1 15.83 -19.62 -1.20
C LYS A 1 15.74 -18.13 -0.86
N ILE A 2 16.89 -17.52 -0.63
CA ILE A 2 16.99 -16.06 -0.55
C ILE A 2 16.76 -15.59 -1.98
N ILE A 3 15.56 -15.06 -2.24
CA ILE A 3 15.30 -14.38 -3.50
C ILE A 3 16.05 -13.05 -3.34
N SER A 4 17.12 -12.88 -4.10
CA SER A 4 17.76 -11.56 -4.25
C SER A 4 16.67 -10.56 -4.63
N PRO A 5 16.69 -9.33 -4.09
CA PRO A 5 15.75 -8.30 -4.54
C PRO A 5 15.83 -8.26 -6.07
N CYS A 6 14.67 -8.38 -6.71
CA CYS A 6 14.59 -8.54 -8.14
C CYS A 6 15.12 -7.27 -8.82
N GLY A 7 16.35 -7.29 -9.28
CA GLY A 7 16.90 -6.24 -10.13
C GLY A 7 16.34 -6.24 -11.56
N PHE A 8 15.24 -6.96 -11.79
CA PHE A 8 14.70 -7.24 -13.11
C PHE A 8 13.44 -6.42 -13.46
N HIS A 9 12.79 -5.80 -12.47
CA HIS A 9 11.63 -4.97 -12.73
C HIS A 9 11.87 -3.53 -12.28
N CYS A 10 11.39 -2.57 -13.05
CA CYS A 10 11.43 -1.16 -12.67
C CYS A 10 10.10 -0.46 -12.97
N ILE A 11 9.80 0.51 -12.13
CA ILE A 11 8.69 1.43 -12.29
C ILE A 11 9.28 2.77 -12.68
N LYS A 12 8.80 3.33 -13.78
CA LYS A 12 9.19 4.66 -14.27
C LYS A 12 7.98 5.55 -14.32
N VAL A 13 8.12 6.73 -13.79
CA VAL A 13 7.21 7.85 -13.97
C VAL A 13 7.95 8.86 -14.83
N ASN A 14 7.41 9.19 -16.00
CA ASN A 14 8.05 10.06 -16.97
C ASN A 14 7.17 11.28 -17.21
N HIS A 15 7.72 12.48 -16.99
CA HIS A 15 7.10 13.76 -17.31
C HIS A 15 5.68 13.92 -16.75
N LEU A 16 5.41 13.37 -15.54
CA LEU A 16 4.09 13.44 -14.93
C LEU A 16 3.79 14.87 -14.50
N GLY A 17 2.67 15.40 -15.02
CA GLY A 17 2.14 16.70 -14.68
C GLY A 17 0.66 16.61 -14.28
N VAL A 18 0.25 17.43 -13.32
CA VAL A 18 -1.15 17.52 -12.86
C VAL A 18 -1.57 18.97 -12.72
N TRP A 19 -2.74 19.29 -13.25
CA TRP A 19 -3.37 20.61 -13.20
C TRP A 19 -4.74 20.50 -12.52
N PHE A 20 -5.05 21.49 -11.68
CA PHE A 20 -6.41 21.75 -11.24
C PHE A 20 -6.84 23.12 -11.78
N SER A 21 -7.81 23.12 -12.70
CA SER A 21 -8.18 24.31 -13.48
C SER A 21 -6.95 24.89 -14.19
N GLU A 22 -6.56 26.11 -13.85
CA GLU A 22 -5.38 26.78 -14.44
C GLU A 22 -4.10 26.68 -13.61
N GLN A 23 -4.17 26.02 -12.44
CA GLN A 23 -3.04 25.89 -11.54
C GLN A 23 -2.30 24.57 -11.76
N GLU A 24 -1.02 24.64 -12.09
CA GLU A 24 -0.14 23.49 -12.14
C GLU A 24 0.29 23.08 -10.73
N ILE A 25 -0.08 21.88 -10.31
CA ILE A 25 0.26 21.33 -8.98
C ILE A 25 1.51 20.46 -9.04
N LEU A 26 1.63 19.66 -10.09
CA LEU A 26 2.82 18.85 -10.35
C LEU A 26 3.36 19.18 -11.74
N LYS A 27 4.66 19.42 -11.80
CA LYS A 27 5.37 19.79 -13.02
C LYS A 27 6.51 18.85 -13.28
N ASP A 28 6.44 18.14 -14.41
CA ASP A 28 7.54 17.33 -14.97
C ASP A 28 8.16 16.38 -13.92
N VAL A 29 7.31 15.65 -13.18
CA VAL A 29 7.79 14.70 -12.17
C VAL A 29 8.34 13.46 -12.86
N ASN A 30 9.59 13.15 -12.55
CA ASN A 30 10.29 11.99 -13.07
C ASN A 30 10.79 11.12 -11.91
N LEU A 31 10.39 9.84 -11.87
CA LEU A 31 10.80 8.87 -10.85
C LEU A 31 11.25 7.58 -11.52
N HIS A 32 12.27 6.95 -10.96
CA HIS A 32 12.72 5.64 -11.39
C HIS A 32 12.99 4.77 -10.16
N MET A 33 12.27 3.68 -10.03
CA MET A 33 12.29 2.80 -8.87
C MET A 33 12.46 1.36 -9.31
N HIS A 34 13.17 0.58 -8.50
CA HIS A 34 13.32 -0.86 -8.70
C HIS A 34 12.54 -1.63 -7.64
N CYS A 35 12.05 -2.82 -8.01
CA CYS A 35 11.51 -3.77 -7.04
C CYS A 35 12.55 -4.07 -5.96
N GLY A 36 12.11 -4.26 -4.72
CA GLY A 36 12.99 -4.38 -3.54
C GLY A 36 13.51 -3.05 -2.99
N SER A 37 13.20 -1.90 -3.61
CA SER A 37 13.55 -0.58 -3.07
C SER A 37 12.46 0.01 -2.18
N LEU A 38 12.89 0.79 -1.17
CA LEU A 38 12.03 1.67 -0.40
C LEU A 38 12.44 3.10 -0.70
N ASN A 39 11.52 3.88 -1.24
CA ASN A 39 11.73 5.26 -1.63
C ASN A 39 10.88 6.17 -0.75
N ALA A 40 11.48 7.19 -0.15
CA ALA A 40 10.76 8.18 0.65
C ALA A 40 10.56 9.47 -0.17
N ILE A 41 9.32 9.95 -0.21
CA ILE A 41 8.98 11.27 -0.76
C ILE A 41 8.67 12.19 0.41
N ILE A 42 9.55 13.16 0.62
CA ILE A 42 9.47 14.08 1.75
C ILE A 42 9.16 15.48 1.24
N GLY A 43 8.31 16.19 1.95
CA GLY A 43 7.99 17.57 1.60
C GLY A 43 6.92 18.17 2.51
N LYS A 44 6.85 19.49 2.53
CA LYS A 44 5.85 20.25 3.31
C LYS A 44 4.41 19.89 2.90
N ASN A 45 3.46 20.15 3.80
CA ASN A 45 2.05 20.05 3.48
C ASN A 45 1.72 21.01 2.31
N GLY A 46 0.89 20.53 1.37
CA GLY A 46 0.58 21.28 0.14
C GLY A 46 1.62 21.16 -1.00
N ALA A 47 2.73 20.42 -0.82
CA ALA A 47 3.75 20.25 -1.86
C ALA A 47 3.33 19.31 -3.02
N GLY A 48 2.08 18.83 -3.04
CA GLY A 48 1.58 17.95 -4.10
C GLY A 48 1.80 16.45 -3.87
N LYS A 49 2.28 16.01 -2.69
CA LYS A 49 2.56 14.59 -2.40
C LYS A 49 1.35 13.68 -2.59
N SER A 50 0.22 14.02 -1.98
CA SER A 50 -1.05 13.25 -2.14
C SER A 50 -1.61 13.37 -3.55
N THR A 51 -1.35 14.48 -4.27
CA THR A 51 -1.69 14.63 -5.68
C THR A 51 -0.90 13.65 -6.54
N LEU A 52 0.38 13.46 -6.25
CA LEU A 52 1.22 12.47 -6.91
C LEU A 52 0.70 11.04 -6.70
N ILE A 53 0.36 10.67 -5.45
CA ILE A 53 -0.27 9.36 -5.19
C ILE A 53 -1.54 9.18 -6.00
N ARG A 54 -2.45 10.16 -5.97
CA ARG A 54 -3.73 10.08 -6.69
C ARG A 54 -3.55 9.98 -8.21
N ALA A 55 -2.54 10.65 -8.76
CA ALA A 55 -2.18 10.51 -10.16
C ALA A 55 -1.64 9.10 -10.45
N MET A 56 -0.77 8.56 -9.59
CA MET A 56 -0.23 7.20 -9.73
C MET A 56 -1.32 6.12 -9.60
N LEU A 57 -2.34 6.34 -8.78
CA LEU A 57 -3.51 5.46 -8.63
C LEU A 57 -4.48 5.56 -9.82
N GLY A 58 -4.32 6.58 -10.68
CA GLY A 58 -5.27 6.86 -11.77
C GLY A 58 -6.57 7.54 -11.32
N ASP A 59 -6.63 8.03 -10.06
CA ASP A 59 -7.81 8.71 -9.51
C ASP A 59 -8.03 10.10 -10.09
N ILE A 60 -6.99 10.70 -10.62
CA ILE A 60 -7.03 12.04 -11.24
C ILE A 60 -6.30 12.04 -12.59
N PRO A 61 -6.75 12.86 -13.56
CA PRO A 61 -6.08 12.98 -14.84
C PRO A 61 -4.68 13.59 -14.66
N HIS A 62 -3.74 13.07 -15.42
CA HIS A 62 -2.35 13.53 -15.45
C HIS A 62 -1.81 13.47 -16.87
N THR A 63 -0.74 14.21 -17.15
CA THR A 63 0.10 14.04 -18.35
C THR A 63 1.29 13.15 -18.01
N GLY A 64 2.02 12.71 -19.03
CA GLY A 64 3.15 11.79 -18.87
C GLY A 64 2.70 10.35 -18.67
N ASP A 65 3.67 9.48 -18.47
CA ASP A 65 3.46 8.03 -18.45
C ASP A 65 3.95 7.39 -17.16
N ILE A 66 3.21 6.37 -16.70
CA ILE A 66 3.61 5.51 -15.58
C ILE A 66 3.76 4.10 -16.13
N GLU A 67 5.00 3.59 -16.13
CA GLU A 67 5.35 2.33 -16.74
C GLU A 67 5.91 1.36 -15.71
N PHE A 68 5.50 0.10 -15.82
CA PHE A 68 6.13 -1.01 -15.14
C PHE A 68 6.74 -1.94 -16.19
N ARG A 69 8.07 -2.08 -16.16
CA ARG A 69 8.80 -2.84 -17.17
C ARG A 69 9.68 -3.91 -16.54
N ASP A 70 9.74 -5.07 -17.21
CA ASP A 70 10.82 -6.02 -17.00
C ASP A 70 12.12 -5.44 -17.56
N THR A 71 13.19 -5.41 -16.76
CA THR A 71 14.49 -4.85 -17.19
C THR A 71 15.28 -5.78 -18.10
N LYS A 72 14.94 -7.09 -18.14
CA LYS A 72 15.63 -8.06 -18.99
C LYS A 72 15.23 -7.96 -20.45
N ASP A 73 13.94 -7.84 -20.73
CA ASP A 73 13.40 -7.86 -22.08
C ASP A 73 12.65 -6.56 -22.44
N GLY A 74 12.53 -5.62 -21.50
CA GLY A 74 11.86 -4.33 -21.69
C GLY A 74 10.34 -4.42 -21.86
N ARG A 75 9.74 -5.59 -21.66
CA ARG A 75 8.30 -5.78 -21.82
C ARG A 75 7.53 -5.02 -20.76
N MET A 76 6.43 -4.40 -21.20
CA MET A 76 5.46 -3.81 -20.29
C MET A 76 4.77 -4.89 -19.47
N GLN A 77 4.66 -4.67 -18.19
CA GLN A 77 3.97 -5.52 -17.24
C GLN A 77 2.74 -4.77 -16.68
N ASN A 78 1.77 -5.52 -16.18
CA ASN A 78 0.64 -4.91 -15.48
C ASN A 78 1.08 -4.38 -14.13
N LEU A 79 0.96 -3.06 -13.94
CA LEU A 79 1.21 -2.43 -12.65
C LEU A 79 0.03 -2.69 -11.70
N LYS A 80 0.30 -3.42 -10.63
CA LYS A 80 -0.63 -3.62 -9.53
C LYS A 80 -0.18 -2.74 -8.36
N ILE A 81 -1.06 -1.89 -7.88
CA ILE A 81 -0.74 -0.94 -6.80
C ILE A 81 -1.51 -1.33 -5.55
N GLY A 82 -0.78 -1.56 -4.44
CA GLY A 82 -1.33 -1.57 -3.11
C GLY A 82 -1.26 -0.17 -2.51
N TYR A 83 -2.32 0.28 -1.84
CA TYR A 83 -2.37 1.63 -1.26
C TYR A 83 -2.82 1.60 0.18
N VAL A 84 -2.08 2.28 1.04
CA VAL A 84 -2.44 2.54 2.43
C VAL A 84 -2.59 4.06 2.60
N PRO A 85 -3.81 4.57 2.77
CA PRO A 85 -4.07 5.99 2.95
C PRO A 85 -3.68 6.45 4.36
N GLN A 86 -3.44 7.75 4.51
CA GLN A 86 -3.14 8.40 5.79
C GLN A 86 -4.24 8.20 6.84
N SER A 87 -5.50 8.21 6.42
CA SER A 87 -6.64 7.98 7.30
C SER A 87 -7.78 7.35 6.54
N ILE A 88 -8.53 6.49 7.23
CA ILE A 88 -9.80 5.94 6.73
C ILE A 88 -10.90 6.41 7.65
N ASN A 89 -11.95 6.97 7.06
CA ASN A 89 -13.15 7.34 7.80
C ASN A 89 -14.02 6.09 8.01
N ILE A 90 -13.90 5.48 9.19
CA ILE A 90 -14.74 4.34 9.58
C ILE A 90 -15.81 4.84 10.52
N GLU A 91 -17.06 4.70 10.13
CA GLU A 91 -18.18 5.04 11.01
C GLU A 91 -18.17 4.15 12.25
N LYS A 92 -18.34 4.73 13.44
CA LYS A 92 -18.25 4.06 14.75
C LYS A 92 -19.16 2.84 14.90
N ASN A 93 -20.23 2.76 14.12
CA ASN A 93 -21.21 1.68 14.18
C ASN A 93 -21.11 0.70 13.00
N THR A 94 -20.03 0.72 12.24
CA THR A 94 -19.85 -0.20 11.11
C THR A 94 -19.58 -1.61 11.63
N PRO A 95 -20.48 -2.58 11.44
CA PRO A 95 -20.38 -3.93 12.01
C PRO A 95 -19.48 -4.85 11.15
N VAL A 96 -18.40 -4.30 10.57
CA VAL A 96 -17.48 -5.04 9.71
C VAL A 96 -16.30 -5.53 10.54
N SER A 97 -16.07 -6.84 10.55
CA SER A 97 -14.88 -7.43 11.17
C SER A 97 -13.66 -7.33 10.23
N VAL A 98 -12.46 -7.49 10.79
CA VAL A 98 -11.23 -7.59 9.98
C VAL A 98 -11.33 -8.75 9.01
N TYR A 99 -11.90 -9.90 9.43
CA TYR A 99 -12.18 -11.01 8.54
C TYR A 99 -13.06 -10.59 7.36
N ASP A 100 -14.18 -9.92 7.62
CA ASP A 100 -15.13 -9.51 6.56
C ASP A 100 -14.47 -8.57 5.56
N LEU A 101 -13.65 -7.63 6.05
CA LEU A 101 -12.90 -6.69 5.22
C LEU A 101 -11.95 -7.43 4.25
N LEU A 102 -11.10 -8.34 4.77
CA LEU A 102 -10.14 -9.05 3.95
C LEU A 102 -10.82 -10.12 3.08
N ALA A 103 -11.86 -10.78 3.58
CA ALA A 103 -12.62 -11.79 2.83
C ALA A 103 -13.37 -11.18 1.64
N SER A 104 -13.89 -9.96 1.76
CA SER A 104 -14.55 -9.26 0.66
C SER A 104 -13.61 -8.97 -0.51
N TYR A 105 -12.32 -8.79 -0.21
CA TYR A 105 -11.29 -8.57 -1.22
C TYR A 105 -10.82 -9.89 -1.87
N GLU A 106 -10.59 -10.92 -1.07
CA GLU A 106 -10.01 -12.20 -1.52
C GLU A 106 -11.01 -13.08 -2.26
N SER A 107 -12.30 -12.96 -1.95
CA SER A 107 -13.32 -13.90 -2.42
C SER A 107 -14.61 -13.22 -2.85
N ARG A 108 -15.22 -13.76 -3.93
CA ARG A 108 -16.60 -13.44 -4.31
C ARG A 108 -17.64 -14.12 -3.41
N TYR A 109 -17.18 -14.83 -2.38
CA TYR A 109 -18.08 -15.48 -1.41
C TYR A 109 -18.75 -14.42 -0.54
N PRO A 110 -20.09 -14.38 -0.48
CA PRO A 110 -20.78 -13.35 0.29
C PRO A 110 -20.44 -13.42 1.78
N VAL A 111 -19.98 -12.31 2.36
CA VAL A 111 -19.51 -12.22 3.76
C VAL A 111 -20.60 -12.45 4.80
N PHE A 112 -21.89 -12.32 4.41
CA PHE A 112 -23.04 -12.63 5.30
C PHE A 112 -23.31 -14.14 5.47
N LEU A 113 -22.65 -15.00 4.70
CA LEU A 113 -22.72 -16.45 4.88
C LEU A 113 -21.76 -16.93 5.97
N PRO A 114 -21.96 -18.14 6.53
CA PRO A 114 -21.05 -18.70 7.52
C PRO A 114 -19.59 -18.65 7.05
N LYS A 115 -18.69 -18.28 7.96
CA LYS A 115 -17.25 -18.13 7.65
C LYS A 115 -16.69 -19.40 7.02
N ASN A 116 -16.10 -19.27 5.85
CA ASN A 116 -15.38 -20.35 5.20
C ASN A 116 -14.09 -20.64 5.98
N ARG A 117 -13.98 -21.81 6.60
CA ARG A 117 -12.84 -22.18 7.45
C ARG A 117 -11.49 -22.09 6.71
N LYS A 118 -11.43 -22.50 5.44
CA LYS A 118 -10.20 -22.44 4.64
C LYS A 118 -9.78 -20.99 4.38
N LEU A 119 -10.74 -20.13 4.03
CA LEU A 119 -10.50 -18.70 3.82
C LEU A 119 -10.09 -18.02 5.13
N TYR A 120 -10.74 -18.36 6.25
CA TYR A 120 -10.41 -17.84 7.57
C TYR A 120 -8.94 -18.13 7.94
N GLU A 121 -8.50 -19.39 7.81
CA GLU A 121 -7.12 -19.78 8.12
C GLU A 121 -6.11 -19.12 7.16
N LYS A 122 -6.48 -18.96 5.87
CA LYS A 122 -5.65 -18.23 4.91
C LYS A 122 -5.46 -16.76 5.32
N ILE A 123 -6.55 -16.07 5.64
CA ILE A 123 -6.52 -14.67 6.08
C ILE A 123 -5.74 -14.54 7.38
N LYS A 124 -5.96 -15.45 8.34
CA LYS A 124 -5.25 -15.45 9.62
C LYS A 124 -3.74 -15.64 9.43
N ALA A 125 -3.33 -16.56 8.55
CA ALA A 125 -1.92 -16.76 8.22
C ALA A 125 -1.30 -15.53 7.54
N HIS A 126 -2.07 -14.83 6.70
CA HIS A 126 -1.64 -13.59 6.07
C HIS A 126 -1.49 -12.46 7.10
N LEU A 127 -2.44 -12.27 7.99
CA LEU A 127 -2.38 -11.28 9.07
C LEU A 127 -1.20 -11.50 10.01
N ARG A 128 -0.73 -12.75 10.18
CA ARG A 128 0.42 -13.07 11.05
C ARG A 128 1.72 -12.40 10.57
N ILE A 129 1.88 -12.15 9.26
CA ILE A 129 3.02 -11.41 8.71
C ILE A 129 3.11 -10.01 9.29
N PHE A 130 1.95 -9.45 9.68
CA PHE A 130 1.79 -8.09 10.20
C PHE A 130 1.56 -8.07 11.72
N GLU A 131 1.75 -9.20 12.40
CA GLU A 131 1.45 -9.37 13.84
C GLU A 131 0.02 -8.91 14.17
N ALA A 132 -0.95 -9.27 13.34
CA ALA A 132 -2.35 -8.82 13.42
C ALA A 132 -3.36 -9.98 13.42
N GLU A 133 -2.92 -11.24 13.55
CA GLU A 133 -3.79 -12.42 13.49
C GLU A 133 -4.82 -12.48 14.62
N GLU A 134 -4.54 -11.86 15.77
CA GLU A 134 -5.49 -11.77 16.90
C GLU A 134 -6.61 -10.76 16.66
N LEU A 135 -6.47 -9.93 15.62
CA LEU A 135 -7.45 -8.91 15.26
C LEU A 135 -8.54 -9.43 14.31
N ILE A 136 -8.39 -10.63 13.77
CA ILE A 136 -9.23 -11.16 12.68
C ILE A 136 -10.74 -11.10 12.96
N ASP A 137 -11.16 -11.29 14.21
CA ASP A 137 -12.57 -11.25 14.62
C ASP A 137 -13.00 -9.89 15.20
N LYS A 138 -12.07 -8.94 15.36
CA LYS A 138 -12.39 -7.61 15.87
C LYS A 138 -13.10 -6.78 14.81
N GLN A 139 -14.01 -5.92 15.24
CA GLN A 139 -14.61 -4.91 14.39
C GLN A 139 -13.56 -3.84 14.03
N VAL A 140 -13.52 -3.45 12.77
CA VAL A 140 -12.54 -2.49 12.25
C VAL A 140 -12.64 -1.13 12.96
N CYS A 141 -13.86 -0.71 13.32
CA CYS A 141 -14.11 0.54 14.06
C CYS A 141 -13.57 0.53 15.51
N ASN A 142 -13.23 -0.63 16.06
CA ASN A 142 -12.71 -0.79 17.42
C ASN A 142 -11.19 -0.98 17.48
N LEU A 143 -10.51 -0.86 16.35
CA LEU A 143 -9.06 -0.98 16.27
C LEU A 143 -8.38 0.33 16.70
N SER A 144 -7.25 0.23 17.41
CA SER A 144 -6.36 1.36 17.59
C SER A 144 -5.72 1.77 16.26
N GLY A 145 -5.19 2.99 16.15
CA GLY A 145 -4.54 3.47 14.92
C GLY A 145 -3.46 2.52 14.40
N GLY A 146 -2.57 2.04 15.28
CA GLY A 146 -1.52 1.07 14.88
C GLY A 146 -2.08 -0.31 14.51
N GLN A 147 -3.16 -0.78 15.17
CA GLN A 147 -3.84 -2.01 14.79
C GLN A 147 -4.48 -1.90 13.41
N LEU A 148 -5.19 -0.79 13.17
CA LEU A 148 -5.81 -0.51 11.87
C LEU A 148 -4.76 -0.46 10.77
N GLN A 149 -3.64 0.22 11.01
CA GLN A 149 -2.56 0.32 10.04
C GLN A 149 -1.99 -1.06 9.65
N ARG A 150 -1.75 -1.95 10.62
CA ARG A 150 -1.29 -3.32 10.34
C ARG A 150 -2.28 -4.10 9.48
N VAL A 151 -3.58 -3.95 9.75
CA VAL A 151 -4.65 -4.55 8.95
C VAL A 151 -4.69 -3.96 7.54
N LEU A 152 -4.51 -2.64 7.38
CA LEU A 152 -4.48 -1.98 6.08
C LEU A 152 -3.25 -2.38 5.26
N LEU A 153 -2.10 -2.52 5.90
CA LEU A 153 -0.90 -3.06 5.24
C LEU A 153 -1.14 -4.48 4.75
N ALA A 154 -1.74 -5.34 5.59
CA ALA A 154 -2.10 -6.69 5.19
C ALA A 154 -3.06 -6.68 3.98
N LEU A 155 -4.07 -5.83 4.00
CA LEU A 155 -5.02 -5.69 2.88
C LEU A 155 -4.32 -5.23 1.60
N ALA A 156 -3.45 -4.21 1.69
CA ALA A 156 -2.79 -3.60 0.54
C ALA A 156 -1.84 -4.55 -0.21
N VAL A 157 -1.31 -5.60 0.47
CA VAL A 157 -0.41 -6.58 -0.17
C VAL A 157 -1.08 -7.92 -0.48
N MET A 158 -2.39 -8.06 -0.26
CA MET A 158 -3.11 -9.33 -0.50
C MET A 158 -3.05 -9.80 -1.94
N ASP A 159 -3.09 -8.88 -2.90
CA ASP A 159 -3.07 -9.18 -4.35
C ASP A 159 -1.65 -9.17 -4.93
N GLU A 160 -0.63 -9.32 -4.09
CA GLU A 160 0.78 -9.30 -4.49
C GLU A 160 1.11 -8.12 -5.42
N PRO A 161 0.99 -6.87 -4.93
CA PRO A 161 1.24 -5.69 -5.75
C PRO A 161 2.71 -5.59 -6.15
N ASN A 162 2.98 -4.87 -7.25
CA ASN A 162 4.35 -4.52 -7.67
C ASN A 162 4.82 -3.20 -7.06
N LEU A 163 3.85 -2.34 -6.65
CA LEU A 163 4.08 -1.05 -6.03
C LEU A 163 3.20 -0.91 -4.79
N LEU A 164 3.79 -0.56 -3.67
CA LEU A 164 3.08 -0.23 -2.43
C LEU A 164 3.23 1.27 -2.16
N LEU A 165 2.12 1.98 -2.15
CA LEU A 165 2.05 3.39 -1.82
C LEU A 165 1.57 3.55 -0.39
N LEU A 166 2.35 4.25 0.44
CA LEU A 166 2.07 4.48 1.85
C LEU A 166 2.01 5.99 2.10
N ASP A 167 0.82 6.50 2.42
CA ASP A 167 0.60 7.92 2.70
C ASP A 167 0.62 8.17 4.21
N GLU A 168 1.71 8.76 4.70
CA GLU A 168 1.98 9.05 6.12
C GLU A 168 1.74 7.87 7.08
N PRO A 169 2.28 6.67 6.78
CA PRO A 169 1.91 5.44 7.47
C PRO A 169 2.37 5.38 8.92
N VAL A 170 3.27 6.24 9.36
CA VAL A 170 3.79 6.27 10.73
C VAL A 170 3.25 7.45 11.55
N SER A 171 2.30 8.19 11.01
CA SER A 171 1.67 9.32 11.71
C SER A 171 0.86 8.84 12.91
N GLY A 172 1.19 9.34 14.10
CA GLY A 172 0.48 9.01 15.34
C GLY A 172 0.77 7.61 15.90
N ILE A 173 1.84 6.96 15.47
CA ILE A 173 2.29 5.67 15.99
C ILE A 173 3.37 5.90 17.07
N ASP A 174 3.33 5.10 18.12
CA ASP A 174 4.37 5.09 19.14
C ASP A 174 5.68 4.46 18.64
N GLN A 175 6.75 4.55 19.44
CA GLN A 175 8.08 4.06 19.07
C GLN A 175 8.08 2.54 18.77
N ASN A 176 7.32 1.74 19.53
CA ASN A 176 7.23 0.29 19.33
C ASN A 176 6.52 -0.03 18.00
N GLY A 177 5.44 0.69 17.69
CA GLY A 177 4.74 0.55 16.43
C GLY A 177 5.59 0.95 15.22
N MET A 178 6.44 1.97 15.39
CA MET A 178 7.38 2.39 14.34
C MET A 178 8.44 1.31 14.06
N GLU A 179 9.01 0.71 15.11
CA GLU A 179 9.96 -0.40 14.96
C GLU A 179 9.33 -1.60 14.24
N LEU A 180 8.09 -1.96 14.61
CA LEU A 180 7.34 -3.03 13.97
C LEU A 180 7.05 -2.69 12.49
N PHE A 181 6.67 -1.45 12.21
CA PHE A 181 6.46 -0.98 10.83
C PHE A 181 7.70 -1.18 9.97
N PHE A 182 8.88 -0.72 10.42
CA PHE A 182 10.12 -0.88 9.65
C PHE A 182 10.54 -2.35 9.49
N LYS A 183 10.36 -3.20 10.52
CA LYS A 183 10.55 -4.65 10.40
C LYS A 183 9.64 -5.25 9.32
N THR A 184 8.38 -4.81 9.28
CA THR A 184 7.41 -5.25 8.26
C THR A 184 7.85 -4.80 6.86
N MET A 185 8.32 -3.56 6.69
CA MET A 185 8.84 -3.06 5.41
C MET A 185 10.05 -3.88 4.94
N ASP A 186 10.97 -4.20 5.85
CA ASP A 186 12.13 -5.06 5.53
C ASP A 186 11.71 -6.48 5.16
N TYR A 187 10.70 -7.03 5.80
CA TYR A 187 10.13 -8.32 5.44
C TYR A 187 9.53 -8.29 4.04
N LEU A 188 8.70 -7.29 3.74
CA LEU A 188 8.06 -7.15 2.43
C LEU A 188 9.09 -7.01 1.31
N LYS A 189 10.12 -6.18 1.49
CA LYS A 189 11.21 -6.01 0.51
C LYS A 189 11.97 -7.29 0.22
N LYS A 190 12.10 -8.19 1.19
CA LYS A 190 12.85 -9.45 1.06
C LYS A 190 12.03 -10.57 0.45
N HIS A 191 10.71 -10.56 0.63
CA HIS A 191 9.85 -11.69 0.28
C HIS A 191 8.87 -11.40 -0.86
N TYR A 192 8.67 -10.12 -1.20
CA TYR A 192 7.79 -9.69 -2.28
C TYR A 192 8.59 -8.95 -3.35
N ASP A 193 8.20 -9.15 -4.60
CA ASP A 193 8.78 -8.44 -5.74
C ASP A 193 8.06 -7.10 -5.92
N LEU A 194 8.26 -6.18 -4.97
CA LEU A 194 7.57 -4.91 -4.95
C LEU A 194 8.50 -3.73 -4.66
N ALA A 195 8.21 -2.57 -5.24
CA ALA A 195 8.75 -1.29 -4.86
C ALA A 195 7.84 -0.63 -3.80
N ILE A 196 8.42 0.09 -2.84
CA ILE A 196 7.68 0.79 -1.81
C ILE A 196 7.94 2.28 -1.93
N ILE A 197 6.86 3.08 -1.98
CA ILE A 197 6.92 4.53 -1.82
C ILE A 197 6.27 4.89 -0.50
N LEU A 198 7.02 5.56 0.35
CA LEU A 198 6.55 6.13 1.60
C LEU A 198 6.50 7.65 1.47
N ILE A 199 5.35 8.24 1.74
CA ILE A 199 5.20 9.69 1.83
C ILE A 199 5.20 10.09 3.30
N SER A 200 6.03 11.08 3.64
CA SER A 200 6.07 11.68 4.97
C SER A 200 6.27 13.19 4.89
N HIS A 201 5.82 13.90 5.90
CA HIS A 201 6.12 15.32 6.08
C HIS A 201 7.33 15.52 7.02
N ASP A 202 7.64 14.50 7.86
CA ASP A 202 8.80 14.43 8.74
C ASP A 202 9.44 13.02 8.66
N LEU A 203 10.76 12.98 8.76
CA LEU A 203 11.56 11.77 8.96
C LEU A 203 12.35 11.91 10.27
#